data_977784f12034d064b18bc94d452c1197
#
_entry.id   977784f12034d064b18bc94d452c1197
#
_cell.length_a   1.000
_cell.length_b   1.000
_cell.length_c   1.000
_cell.angle_alpha   90.00
_cell.angle_beta   90.00
_cell.angle_gamma   90.00
#
_symmetry.space_group_name_H-M   'P 1'
#
loop_
_entity.id
_entity.type
_entity.pdbx_description
1 polymer ?
#
loop_
_entity_poly.entity_id
_entity_poly.type
_entity_poly.pdbx_seq_one_letter_code
_entity_poly.pdbx_strand_id
1 'polypeptide(L)'
;DQPRSRGLGDVYKRQELITEHIDFRNPFLSFENEEILAKRLREEFPDIPKAEVTAAVSAAWKEMMQSKEDVRKKGEEVIKFLDETGKRGIVLAGRPYHVDPEINHGIPELINSYGIAVLTEDSISHLGKVDRPLIVMDQWMYHSRLYAAASYVKTKDNLDLIQLNSFGCGLDAVTTDAVNDILTKAGKIYTVLKIDEVNNLGAARIRIRSLIAAIRVREKKQTKRTIVPASYERVVFCLLYTSDAADE
;
A
#
# COMPACT_ATOMS: atom_id res chain seq x y z
N ASP A 1 -29.98 4.23 -31.48
CA ASP A 1 -29.53 2.93 -31.01
C ASP A 1 -28.11 2.64 -31.49
N GLN A 2 -27.14 2.97 -30.69
CA GLN A 2 -25.75 2.72 -31.05
C GLN A 2 -25.40 1.24 -30.78
N PRO A 3 -24.72 0.53 -31.71
CA PRO A 3 -24.32 -0.87 -31.54
C PRO A 3 -23.43 -1.14 -30.30
N ARG A 4 -22.84 -0.09 -29.73
CA ARG A 4 -21.97 -0.15 -28.52
C ARG A 4 -22.73 -0.49 -27.23
N SER A 5 -24.02 -0.15 -27.13
CA SER A 5 -24.78 -0.38 -25.91
C SER A 5 -25.16 -1.83 -25.69
N ARG A 6 -25.26 -2.63 -26.74
CA ARG A 6 -25.64 -4.04 -26.64
C ARG A 6 -24.50 -4.91 -26.09
N GLY A 7 -23.26 -4.71 -26.55
CA GLY A 7 -22.13 -5.50 -26.07
C GLY A 7 -21.75 -5.23 -24.62
N LEU A 8 -21.80 -3.97 -24.19
CA LEU A 8 -21.55 -3.59 -22.79
C LEU A 8 -22.69 -4.06 -21.88
N GLY A 9 -23.95 -3.97 -22.32
CA GLY A 9 -25.10 -4.44 -21.56
C GLY A 9 -25.05 -5.93 -21.25
N ASP A 10 -24.56 -6.75 -22.16
CA ASP A 10 -24.39 -8.20 -21.93
C ASP A 10 -23.23 -8.52 -21.00
N VAL A 11 -22.15 -7.75 -21.05
CA VAL A 11 -21.03 -7.87 -20.09
C VAL A 11 -21.47 -7.45 -18.70
N TYR A 12 -22.18 -6.35 -18.56
CA TYR A 12 -22.70 -5.89 -17.26
C TYR A 12 -23.74 -6.85 -16.69
N LYS A 13 -24.65 -7.38 -17.49
CA LYS A 13 -25.63 -8.38 -17.04
C LYS A 13 -24.95 -9.67 -16.56
N ARG A 14 -23.89 -10.12 -17.23
CA ARG A 14 -23.11 -11.28 -16.77
C ARG A 14 -22.33 -10.99 -15.49
N GLN A 15 -21.80 -9.78 -15.35
CA GLN A 15 -21.15 -9.36 -14.12
C GLN A 15 -22.17 -9.22 -12.97
N GLU A 16 -23.35 -8.66 -13.21
CA GLU A 16 -24.43 -8.62 -12.22
C GLU A 16 -24.83 -10.03 -11.79
N LEU A 17 -25.00 -10.97 -12.71
CA LEU A 17 -25.36 -12.36 -12.40
C LEU A 17 -24.32 -13.07 -11.53
N ILE A 18 -23.05 -12.82 -11.77
CA ILE A 18 -21.97 -13.41 -10.99
C ILE A 18 -21.79 -12.66 -9.66
N THR A 19 -21.91 -11.32 -9.64
CA THR A 19 -21.67 -10.51 -8.43
C THR A 19 -22.84 -10.48 -7.46
N GLU A 20 -24.09 -10.60 -7.91
CA GLU A 20 -25.25 -10.66 -7.01
C GLU A 20 -25.27 -11.92 -6.14
N HIS A 21 -24.64 -12.99 -6.58
CA HIS A 21 -24.75 -14.30 -5.96
C HIS A 21 -23.44 -14.83 -5.34
N ILE A 22 -22.31 -14.18 -5.62
CA ILE A 22 -21.00 -14.59 -5.13
C ILE A 22 -20.35 -13.42 -4.42
N ASP A 23 -20.16 -13.50 -3.12
CA ASP A 23 -19.46 -12.47 -2.37
C ASP A 23 -17.95 -12.61 -2.53
N PHE A 24 -17.40 -11.97 -3.56
CA PHE A 24 -15.96 -11.88 -3.80
C PHE A 24 -15.23 -10.96 -2.81
N ARG A 25 -15.96 -10.25 -1.94
CA ARG A 25 -15.39 -9.26 -1.02
C ARG A 25 -14.59 -9.88 0.10
N ASN A 26 -14.81 -11.17 0.37
CA ASN A 26 -14.07 -11.88 1.40
C ASN A 26 -13.38 -13.16 0.88
N PRO A 27 -12.22 -13.02 0.20
CA PRO A 27 -11.48 -14.18 -0.30
C PRO A 27 -10.87 -15.06 0.81
N PHE A 28 -11.06 -14.69 2.10
CA PHE A 28 -10.53 -15.43 3.25
C PHE A 28 -11.49 -16.42 3.89
N LEU A 29 -12.76 -16.36 3.55
CA LEU A 29 -13.69 -17.46 3.78
C LEU A 29 -13.53 -18.52 2.65
N SER A 30 -12.28 -18.93 2.45
CA SER A 30 -11.84 -19.52 1.19
C SER A 30 -12.50 -20.85 0.86
N PHE A 31 -12.76 -21.70 1.81
CA PHE A 31 -13.38 -23.00 1.53
C PHE A 31 -14.87 -22.88 1.25
N GLU A 32 -15.58 -22.08 2.01
CA GLU A 32 -17.01 -21.83 1.77
C GLU A 32 -17.22 -21.11 0.45
N ASN A 33 -16.34 -20.17 0.08
CA ASN A 33 -16.44 -19.46 -1.19
C ASN A 33 -16.06 -20.32 -2.39
N GLU A 34 -15.09 -21.23 -2.29
CA GLU A 34 -14.74 -22.18 -3.34
C GLU A 34 -15.92 -23.11 -3.64
N GLU A 35 -16.55 -23.69 -2.62
CA GLU A 35 -17.73 -24.54 -2.77
C GLU A 35 -18.95 -23.78 -3.29
N ILE A 36 -19.21 -22.59 -2.77
CA ILE A 36 -20.32 -21.72 -3.19
C ILE A 36 -20.13 -21.34 -4.66
N LEU A 37 -18.93 -20.92 -5.05
CA LEU A 37 -18.60 -20.58 -6.43
C LEU A 37 -18.82 -21.78 -7.36
N ALA A 38 -18.28 -22.95 -7.00
CA ALA A 38 -18.46 -24.17 -7.79
C ALA A 38 -19.94 -24.59 -7.90
N LYS A 39 -20.71 -24.45 -6.83
CA LYS A 39 -22.16 -24.72 -6.83
C LYS A 39 -22.86 -23.77 -7.79
N ARG A 40 -22.59 -22.48 -7.70
CA ARG A 40 -23.23 -21.44 -8.50
C ARG A 40 -22.91 -21.58 -9.98
N LEU A 41 -21.64 -21.80 -10.33
CA LEU A 41 -21.25 -22.05 -11.71
C LEU A 41 -21.91 -23.31 -12.32
N ARG A 42 -22.18 -24.31 -11.51
CA ARG A 42 -22.93 -25.51 -11.97
C ARG A 42 -24.41 -25.22 -12.23
N GLU A 43 -24.99 -24.28 -11.49
CA GLU A 43 -26.37 -23.82 -11.71
C GLU A 43 -26.48 -22.98 -12.99
N GLU A 44 -25.48 -22.13 -13.24
CA GLU A 44 -25.42 -21.25 -14.42
C GLU A 44 -25.01 -22.00 -15.72
N PHE A 45 -24.20 -23.03 -15.59
CA PHE A 45 -23.68 -23.82 -16.71
C PHE A 45 -24.04 -25.32 -16.55
N PRO A 46 -25.31 -25.68 -16.65
CA PRO A 46 -25.77 -27.06 -16.42
C PRO A 46 -25.24 -28.09 -17.45
N ASP A 47 -24.86 -27.61 -18.63
CA ASP A 47 -24.30 -28.45 -19.70
C ASP A 47 -22.84 -28.84 -19.45
N ILE A 48 -22.14 -28.19 -18.52
CA ILE A 48 -20.76 -28.53 -18.18
C ILE A 48 -20.75 -29.60 -17.08
N PRO A 49 -19.97 -30.67 -17.24
CA PRO A 49 -19.87 -31.72 -16.23
C PRO A 49 -19.47 -31.16 -14.86
N LYS A 50 -20.17 -31.57 -13.81
CA LYS A 50 -19.95 -31.13 -12.44
C LYS A 50 -18.50 -31.27 -11.99
N ALA A 51 -17.83 -32.33 -12.39
CA ALA A 51 -16.42 -32.59 -12.07
C ALA A 51 -15.50 -31.56 -12.73
N GLU A 52 -15.80 -31.15 -13.96
CA GLU A 52 -15.03 -30.15 -14.70
C GLU A 52 -15.14 -28.75 -14.03
N VAL A 53 -16.34 -28.31 -13.68
CA VAL A 53 -16.56 -27.05 -12.96
C VAL A 53 -15.81 -27.04 -11.62
N THR A 54 -15.90 -28.13 -10.86
CA THR A 54 -15.20 -28.23 -9.57
C THR A 54 -13.68 -28.19 -9.76
N ALA A 55 -13.16 -28.91 -10.74
CA ALA A 55 -11.72 -28.89 -11.05
C ALA A 55 -11.24 -27.50 -11.50
N ALA A 56 -12.02 -26.80 -12.33
CA ALA A 56 -11.70 -25.44 -12.79
C ALA A 56 -11.67 -24.44 -11.63
N VAL A 57 -12.65 -24.48 -10.71
CA VAL A 57 -12.70 -23.63 -9.53
C VAL A 57 -11.50 -23.89 -8.61
N SER A 58 -11.19 -25.16 -8.36
CA SER A 58 -10.04 -25.52 -7.52
C SER A 58 -8.71 -25.08 -8.14
N ALA A 59 -8.56 -25.24 -9.46
CA ALA A 59 -7.39 -24.76 -10.18
C ALA A 59 -7.24 -23.23 -10.11
N ALA A 60 -8.33 -22.50 -10.31
CA ALA A 60 -8.34 -21.04 -10.21
C ALA A 60 -7.99 -20.54 -8.79
N TRP A 61 -8.51 -21.22 -7.78
CA TRP A 61 -8.21 -20.91 -6.38
C TRP A 61 -6.74 -21.13 -6.04
N LYS A 62 -6.20 -22.26 -6.49
CA LYS A 62 -4.77 -22.59 -6.34
C LYS A 62 -3.89 -21.54 -7.01
N GLU A 63 -4.23 -21.13 -8.23
CA GLU A 63 -3.48 -20.12 -8.99
C GLU A 63 -3.53 -18.76 -8.31
N MET A 64 -4.69 -18.36 -7.79
CA MET A 64 -4.83 -17.10 -7.02
C MET A 64 -3.93 -17.11 -5.78
N MET A 65 -3.84 -18.22 -5.06
CA MET A 65 -2.97 -18.33 -3.89
C MET A 65 -1.49 -18.35 -4.29
N GLN A 66 -1.15 -19.04 -5.39
CA GLN A 66 0.21 -19.07 -5.92
C GLN A 66 0.66 -17.67 -6.36
N SER A 67 -0.17 -16.92 -7.06
CA SER A 67 0.12 -15.54 -7.46
C SER A 67 0.43 -14.62 -6.27
N LYS A 68 -0.33 -14.74 -5.18
CA LYS A 68 -0.03 -13.98 -3.94
C LYS A 68 1.33 -14.35 -3.35
N GLU A 69 1.65 -15.63 -3.37
CA GLU A 69 2.94 -16.11 -2.86
C GLU A 69 4.10 -15.67 -3.74
N ASP A 70 3.93 -15.65 -5.06
CA ASP A 70 4.95 -15.19 -6.00
C ASP A 70 5.23 -13.69 -5.83
N VAL A 71 4.20 -12.87 -5.59
CA VAL A 71 4.36 -11.44 -5.26
C VAL A 71 5.17 -11.26 -3.98
N ARG A 72 4.89 -12.04 -2.92
CA ARG A 72 5.64 -12.00 -1.65
C ARG A 72 7.09 -12.39 -1.83
N LYS A 73 7.35 -13.51 -2.51
CA LYS A 73 8.72 -13.96 -2.81
C LYS A 73 9.49 -12.90 -3.58
N LYS A 74 8.85 -12.29 -4.57
CA LYS A 74 9.48 -11.20 -5.33
C LYS A 74 9.79 -9.99 -4.47
N GLY A 75 8.92 -9.64 -3.53
CA GLY A 75 9.17 -8.61 -2.54
C GLY A 75 10.40 -8.93 -1.68
N GLU A 76 10.49 -10.15 -1.17
CA GLU A 76 11.63 -10.61 -0.35
C GLU A 76 12.95 -10.60 -1.13
N GLU A 77 12.93 -11.03 -2.42
CA GLU A 77 14.10 -10.95 -3.30
C GLU A 77 14.59 -9.51 -3.46
N VAL A 78 13.66 -8.58 -3.69
CA VAL A 78 14.00 -7.15 -3.83
C VAL A 78 14.54 -6.59 -2.52
N ILE A 79 13.94 -6.91 -1.38
CA ILE A 79 14.45 -6.50 -0.06
C ILE A 79 15.88 -6.98 0.14
N LYS A 80 16.14 -8.26 -0.13
CA LYS A 80 17.49 -8.84 -0.05
C LYS A 80 18.48 -8.09 -0.96
N PHE A 81 18.09 -7.83 -2.19
CA PHE A 81 18.92 -7.07 -3.14
C PHE A 81 19.23 -5.65 -2.62
N LEU A 82 18.24 -4.97 -2.01
CA LEU A 82 18.43 -3.64 -1.43
C LEU A 82 19.38 -3.67 -0.23
N ASP A 83 19.26 -4.68 0.62
CA ASP A 83 20.14 -4.87 1.79
C ASP A 83 21.58 -5.17 1.37
N GLU A 84 21.79 -6.01 0.34
CA GLU A 84 23.11 -6.39 -0.17
C GLU A 84 23.80 -5.25 -0.94
N THR A 85 23.03 -4.43 -1.66
CA THR A 85 23.60 -3.37 -2.51
C THR A 85 23.62 -2.00 -1.86
N GLY A 86 23.01 -1.83 -0.69
CA GLY A 86 22.84 -0.53 -0.04
C GLY A 86 21.96 0.45 -0.83
N LYS A 87 21.24 -0.04 -1.85
CA LYS A 87 20.29 0.77 -2.63
C LYS A 87 19.02 1.04 -1.85
N ARG A 88 18.28 2.05 -2.30
CA ARG A 88 17.02 2.44 -1.68
C ARG A 88 15.81 1.87 -2.41
N GLY A 89 14.76 1.61 -1.65
CA GLY A 89 13.45 1.25 -2.15
C GLY A 89 12.36 2.18 -1.62
N ILE A 90 11.30 2.32 -2.40
CA ILE A 90 10.06 2.96 -2.00
C ILE A 90 8.95 1.93 -2.09
N VAL A 91 8.22 1.80 -1.00
CA VAL A 91 6.97 1.03 -0.98
C VAL A 91 5.85 1.94 -1.44
N LEU A 92 5.30 1.63 -2.61
CA LEU A 92 4.15 2.31 -3.17
C LEU A 92 2.90 1.64 -2.62
N ALA A 93 2.33 2.24 -1.59
CA ALA A 93 1.20 1.70 -0.85
C ALA A 93 -0.11 2.31 -1.33
N GLY A 94 -1.18 1.54 -1.31
CA GLY A 94 -2.49 2.04 -1.72
C GLY A 94 -3.53 0.94 -1.81
N ARG A 95 -4.52 1.15 -2.64
CA ARG A 95 -5.53 0.15 -2.96
C ARG A 95 -5.02 -0.79 -4.05
N PRO A 96 -5.56 -2.02 -4.16
CA PRO A 96 -5.12 -2.96 -5.20
C PRO A 96 -5.15 -2.40 -6.62
N TYR A 97 -6.14 -1.56 -6.94
CA TYR A 97 -6.25 -0.95 -8.27
C TYR A 97 -5.20 0.14 -8.54
N HIS A 98 -4.49 0.64 -7.52
CA HIS A 98 -3.42 1.63 -7.72
C HIS A 98 -2.18 1.05 -8.41
N VAL A 99 -2.05 -0.27 -8.54
CA VAL A 99 -0.97 -0.90 -9.32
C VAL A 99 -1.23 -0.88 -10.83
N ASP A 100 -2.49 -0.60 -11.24
CA ASP A 100 -2.84 -0.47 -12.66
C ASP A 100 -2.15 0.75 -13.27
N PRO A 101 -1.43 0.61 -14.41
CA PRO A 101 -0.70 1.70 -15.05
C PRO A 101 -1.57 2.88 -15.48
N GLU A 102 -2.81 2.61 -15.89
CA GLU A 102 -3.76 3.67 -16.28
C GLU A 102 -4.20 4.50 -15.06
N ILE A 103 -4.24 3.90 -13.88
CA ILE A 103 -4.64 4.56 -12.65
C ILE A 103 -3.47 5.28 -11.99
N ASN A 104 -2.28 4.68 -11.96
CA ASN A 104 -1.11 5.28 -11.33
C ASN A 104 -0.35 6.27 -12.22
N HIS A 105 -0.73 6.38 -13.50
CA HIS A 105 -0.20 7.36 -14.46
C HIS A 105 1.33 7.34 -14.62
N GLY A 106 1.99 6.19 -14.39
CA GLY A 106 3.43 6.04 -14.50
C GLY A 106 4.23 6.54 -13.28
N ILE A 107 3.62 6.61 -12.11
CA ILE A 107 4.32 6.95 -10.85
C ILE A 107 5.45 5.94 -10.52
N PRO A 108 5.26 4.60 -10.67
CA PRO A 108 6.33 3.64 -10.46
C PRO A 108 7.55 3.89 -11.36
N GLU A 109 7.32 4.15 -12.64
CA GLU A 109 8.37 4.45 -13.63
C GLU A 109 9.10 5.74 -13.28
N LEU A 110 8.36 6.75 -12.82
CA LEU A 110 8.95 8.00 -12.36
C LEU A 110 9.86 7.79 -11.16
N ILE A 111 9.48 6.98 -10.19
CA ILE A 111 10.32 6.64 -9.03
C ILE A 111 11.56 5.86 -9.48
N ASN A 112 11.38 4.86 -10.36
CA ASN A 112 12.48 4.07 -10.92
C ASN A 112 13.49 4.95 -11.69
N SER A 113 13.03 6.02 -12.35
CA SER A 113 13.90 6.94 -13.08
C SER A 113 14.92 7.69 -12.17
N TYR A 114 14.68 7.71 -10.87
CA TYR A 114 15.61 8.22 -9.87
C TYR A 114 16.57 7.15 -9.31
N GLY A 115 16.55 5.93 -9.86
CA GLY A 115 17.40 4.82 -9.41
C GLY A 115 16.91 4.18 -8.10
N ILE A 116 15.63 4.33 -7.76
CA ILE A 116 15.01 3.80 -6.55
C ILE A 116 14.11 2.64 -6.94
N ALA A 117 14.23 1.50 -6.26
CA ALA A 117 13.36 0.36 -6.48
C ALA A 117 11.95 0.63 -5.96
N VAL A 118 10.95 0.10 -6.63
CA VAL A 118 9.55 0.20 -6.22
C VAL A 118 9.04 -1.17 -5.80
N LEU A 119 8.41 -1.22 -4.64
CA LEU A 119 7.69 -2.39 -4.12
C LEU A 119 6.24 -2.00 -3.87
N THR A 120 5.35 -2.96 -3.91
CA THR A 120 3.95 -2.78 -3.51
C THR A 120 3.75 -3.19 -2.05
N GLU A 121 2.69 -2.71 -1.39
CA GLU A 121 2.44 -3.04 0.01
C GLU A 121 2.16 -4.54 0.22
N ASP A 122 1.54 -5.22 -0.76
CA ASP A 122 1.23 -6.64 -0.68
C ASP A 122 2.46 -7.54 -0.82
N SER A 123 3.52 -7.04 -1.46
CA SER A 123 4.78 -7.77 -1.59
C SER A 123 5.57 -7.88 -0.28
N ILE A 124 5.31 -6.99 0.70
CA ILE A 124 6.09 -6.92 1.94
C ILE A 124 5.26 -6.91 3.24
N SER A 125 3.94 -6.74 3.14
CA SER A 125 3.08 -6.61 4.32
C SER A 125 3.14 -7.81 5.27
N HIS A 126 3.38 -9.01 4.75
CA HIS A 126 3.54 -10.24 5.55
C HIS A 126 4.77 -10.21 6.46
N LEU A 127 5.75 -9.36 6.17
CA LEU A 127 6.96 -9.16 6.99
C LEU A 127 6.75 -8.16 8.13
N GLY A 128 5.65 -7.39 8.09
CA GLY A 128 5.38 -6.34 9.05
C GLY A 128 4.53 -6.81 10.23
N LYS A 129 4.93 -6.44 11.44
CA LYS A 129 4.14 -6.64 12.65
C LYS A 129 3.60 -5.30 13.13
N VAL A 130 2.27 -5.20 13.15
CA VAL A 130 1.56 -3.99 13.59
C VAL A 130 1.48 -3.95 15.11
N ASP A 131 1.97 -2.89 15.71
CA ASP A 131 1.81 -2.64 17.15
C ASP A 131 0.37 -2.16 17.41
N ARG A 132 -0.30 -2.78 18.36
CA ARG A 132 -1.69 -2.44 18.76
C ARG A 132 -1.73 -1.92 20.19
N PRO A 133 -2.69 -1.05 20.56
CA PRO A 133 -3.81 -0.59 19.75
C PRO A 133 -3.43 0.47 18.71
N LEU A 134 -4.13 0.45 17.57
CA LEU A 134 -4.09 1.53 16.60
C LEU A 134 -5.07 2.64 17.01
N ILE A 135 -4.90 3.84 16.45
CA ILE A 135 -5.83 4.99 16.66
C ILE A 135 -7.24 4.60 16.22
N VAL A 136 -7.35 3.85 15.12
CA VAL A 136 -8.61 3.31 14.60
C VAL A 136 -8.49 1.80 14.44
N MET A 137 -9.54 1.09 14.82
CA MET A 137 -9.60 -0.36 14.71
C MET A 137 -9.47 -0.81 13.24
N ASP A 138 -8.52 -1.70 12.94
CA ASP A 138 -8.27 -2.22 11.61
C ASP A 138 -9.22 -3.40 11.30
N GLN A 139 -10.39 -3.08 10.79
CA GLN A 139 -11.41 -4.09 10.43
C GLN A 139 -11.34 -4.52 8.96
N TRP A 140 -10.60 -3.78 8.14
CA TRP A 140 -10.53 -4.02 6.70
C TRP A 140 -9.17 -4.53 6.28
N MET A 141 -9.16 -5.60 5.50
CA MET A 141 -7.96 -6.29 5.05
C MET A 141 -6.93 -5.38 4.38
N TYR A 142 -7.37 -4.51 3.46
CA TYR A 142 -6.45 -3.63 2.73
C TYR A 142 -5.82 -2.57 3.63
N HIS A 143 -6.55 -2.07 4.63
CA HIS A 143 -6.02 -1.14 5.62
C HIS A 143 -5.01 -1.82 6.54
N SER A 144 -5.35 -3.00 7.05
CA SER A 144 -4.44 -3.81 7.86
C SER A 144 -3.15 -4.13 7.12
N ARG A 145 -3.23 -4.36 5.80
CA ARG A 145 -2.08 -4.59 4.93
C ARG A 145 -1.20 -3.34 4.78
N LEU A 146 -1.80 -2.15 4.64
CA LEU A 146 -1.08 -0.87 4.63
C LEU A 146 -0.35 -0.62 5.95
N TYR A 147 -1.00 -0.87 7.09
CA TYR A 147 -0.39 -0.71 8.41
C TYR A 147 0.76 -1.69 8.62
N ALA A 148 0.62 -2.93 8.15
CA ALA A 148 1.68 -3.93 8.21
C ALA A 148 2.88 -3.52 7.33
N ALA A 149 2.65 -3.06 6.11
CA ALA A 149 3.70 -2.56 5.24
C ALA A 149 4.43 -1.34 5.86
N ALA A 150 3.70 -0.37 6.42
CA ALA A 150 4.28 0.77 7.12
C ALA A 150 5.10 0.32 8.35
N SER A 151 4.59 -0.67 9.09
CA SER A 151 5.29 -1.25 10.24
C SER A 151 6.57 -1.99 9.85
N TYR A 152 6.64 -2.57 8.66
CA TYR A 152 7.87 -3.13 8.14
C TYR A 152 8.84 -2.04 7.69
N VAL A 153 8.36 -1.05 6.92
CA VAL A 153 9.18 0.08 6.45
C VAL A 153 9.85 0.82 7.59
N LYS A 154 9.19 0.99 8.74
CA LYS A 154 9.79 1.66 9.91
C LYS A 154 11.04 0.94 10.44
N THR A 155 11.20 -0.35 10.19
CA THR A 155 12.35 -1.16 10.66
C THR A 155 13.56 -1.11 9.73
N LYS A 156 13.42 -0.56 8.51
CA LYS A 156 14.45 -0.58 7.47
C LYS A 156 14.90 0.84 7.10
N ASP A 157 16.18 1.15 7.24
CA ASP A 157 16.70 2.49 6.93
C ASP A 157 16.70 2.81 5.43
N ASN A 158 16.83 1.79 4.59
CA ASN A 158 16.87 1.91 3.13
C ASN A 158 15.49 1.86 2.45
N LEU A 159 14.39 1.77 3.23
CA LEU A 159 13.02 1.80 2.72
C LEU A 159 12.29 3.06 3.20
N ASP A 160 11.52 3.65 2.31
CA ASP A 160 10.55 4.70 2.60
C ASP A 160 9.20 4.33 1.98
N LEU A 161 8.11 5.01 2.37
CA LEU A 161 6.76 4.70 1.90
C LEU A 161 6.11 5.92 1.28
N ILE A 162 5.51 5.73 0.11
CA ILE A 162 4.60 6.67 -0.53
C ILE A 162 3.22 6.02 -0.57
N GLN A 163 2.22 6.72 -0.06
CA GLN A 163 0.84 6.26 -0.14
C GLN A 163 0.10 6.96 -1.29
N LEU A 164 -0.53 6.15 -2.14
CA LEU A 164 -1.44 6.63 -3.17
C LEU A 164 -2.85 6.70 -2.60
N ASN A 165 -3.49 7.84 -2.75
CA ASN A 165 -4.85 8.07 -2.28
C ASN A 165 -5.73 8.54 -3.43
N SER A 166 -6.96 8.04 -3.48
CA SER A 166 -7.99 8.56 -4.35
C SER A 166 -8.66 9.79 -3.74
N PHE A 167 -9.03 10.74 -4.58
CA PHE A 167 -9.79 11.92 -4.13
C PHE A 167 -11.16 11.51 -3.55
N GLY A 168 -11.51 12.10 -2.42
CA GLY A 168 -12.82 11.93 -1.80
C GLY A 168 -13.08 10.59 -1.10
N CYS A 169 -12.08 9.71 -1.00
CA CYS A 169 -12.25 8.46 -0.24
C CYS A 169 -12.11 8.71 1.28
N GLY A 170 -13.23 8.66 2.01
CA GLY A 170 -13.23 8.84 3.47
C GLY A 170 -12.43 7.78 4.22
N LEU A 171 -12.36 6.55 3.70
CA LEU A 171 -11.54 5.48 4.29
C LEU A 171 -10.04 5.77 4.16
N ASP A 172 -9.62 6.39 3.06
CA ASP A 172 -8.22 6.76 2.88
C ASP A 172 -7.79 7.86 3.87
N ALA A 173 -8.70 8.77 4.26
CA ALA A 173 -8.41 9.79 5.27
C ALA A 173 -8.00 9.15 6.60
N VAL A 174 -8.76 8.15 7.07
CA VAL A 174 -8.44 7.41 8.30
C VAL A 174 -7.14 6.62 8.16
N THR A 175 -6.93 5.98 7.01
CA THR A 175 -5.73 5.18 6.77
C THR A 175 -4.47 6.02 6.72
N THR A 176 -4.55 7.23 6.12
CA THR A 176 -3.41 8.15 6.07
C THR A 176 -2.94 8.58 7.46
N ASP A 177 -3.87 8.87 8.36
CA ASP A 177 -3.52 9.27 9.73
C ASP A 177 -2.81 8.15 10.49
N ALA A 178 -3.31 6.92 10.39
CA ALA A 178 -2.70 5.77 11.04
C ALA A 178 -1.31 5.42 10.46
N VAL A 179 -1.15 5.44 9.13
CA VAL A 179 0.15 5.20 8.47
C VAL A 179 1.15 6.31 8.80
N ASN A 180 0.69 7.57 8.81
CA ASN A 180 1.52 8.71 9.23
C ASN A 180 2.03 8.54 10.66
N ASP A 181 1.16 8.16 11.60
CA ASP A 181 1.53 7.92 13.00
C ASP A 181 2.59 6.82 13.14
N ILE A 182 2.39 5.68 12.44
CA ILE A 182 3.36 4.57 12.45
C ILE A 182 4.73 5.01 11.94
N LEU A 183 4.79 5.76 10.86
CA LEU A 183 6.04 6.17 10.22
C LEU A 183 6.74 7.31 10.96
N THR A 184 6.01 8.33 11.37
CA THR A 184 6.58 9.52 12.03
C THR A 184 7.13 9.21 13.41
N LYS A 185 6.49 8.33 14.18
CA LYS A 185 7.02 7.81 15.44
C LYS A 185 8.38 7.12 15.29
N ALA A 186 8.65 6.55 14.12
CA ALA A 186 9.94 5.95 13.79
C ALA A 186 10.92 6.92 13.11
N GLY A 187 10.59 8.21 13.03
CA GLY A 187 11.43 9.21 12.35
C GLY A 187 11.47 9.08 10.83
N LYS A 188 10.53 8.34 10.24
CA LYS A 188 10.37 8.23 8.79
C LYS A 188 9.57 9.40 8.24
N ILE A 189 9.76 9.69 6.95
CA ILE A 189 9.02 10.74 6.26
C ILE A 189 7.82 10.11 5.59
N TYR A 190 6.64 10.53 5.99
CA TYR A 190 5.41 10.10 5.34
C TYR A 190 5.08 10.99 4.14
N THR A 191 4.77 10.36 3.01
CA THR A 191 4.43 11.06 1.77
C THR A 191 3.17 10.47 1.17
N VAL A 192 2.20 11.35 0.88
CA VAL A 192 0.95 11.01 0.20
C VAL A 192 0.95 11.62 -1.19
N LEU A 193 0.59 10.83 -2.18
CA LEU A 193 0.28 11.28 -3.53
C LEU A 193 -1.22 11.08 -3.77
N LYS A 194 -1.92 12.15 -4.04
CA LYS A 194 -3.31 12.09 -4.47
C LYS A 194 -3.36 11.78 -5.94
N ILE A 195 -4.04 10.69 -6.29
CA ILE A 195 -4.31 10.30 -7.67
C ILE A 195 -5.65 10.90 -8.05
N ASP A 196 -5.64 11.62 -9.15
CA ASP A 196 -6.79 12.27 -9.75
C ASP A 196 -6.95 11.79 -11.20
N GLU A 197 -8.10 12.05 -11.80
CA GLU A 197 -8.37 11.76 -13.23
C GLU A 197 -7.45 12.51 -14.19
N VAL A 198 -6.72 13.51 -13.69
CA VAL A 198 -5.81 14.34 -14.49
C VAL A 198 -4.42 13.71 -14.57
N ASN A 199 -4.02 13.31 -15.78
CA ASN A 199 -2.72 12.69 -16.12
C ASN A 199 -1.52 13.65 -15.97
N ASN A 200 -1.46 14.46 -14.92
CA ASN A 200 -0.37 15.41 -14.73
C ASN A 200 0.59 14.94 -13.61
N LEU A 201 1.69 14.33 -14.01
CA LEU A 201 2.76 13.92 -13.10
C LEU A 201 3.57 15.08 -12.47
N GLY A 202 3.28 16.32 -12.80
CA GLY A 202 4.02 17.48 -12.31
C GLY A 202 4.04 17.57 -10.80
N ALA A 203 2.88 17.47 -10.15
CA ALA A 203 2.74 17.52 -8.69
C ALA A 203 3.39 16.28 -8.03
N ALA A 204 3.19 15.09 -8.60
CA ALA A 204 3.81 13.86 -8.12
C ALA A 204 5.34 13.96 -8.18
N ARG A 205 5.89 14.46 -9.30
CA ARG A 205 7.34 14.68 -9.50
C ARG A 205 7.93 15.60 -8.45
N ILE A 206 7.27 16.72 -8.14
CA ILE A 206 7.73 17.66 -7.13
C ILE A 206 7.75 16.99 -5.76
N ARG A 207 6.68 16.29 -5.37
CA ARG A 207 6.59 15.60 -4.08
C ARG A 207 7.63 14.49 -3.93
N ILE A 208 7.82 13.66 -4.96
CA ILE A 208 8.84 12.59 -4.96
C ILE A 208 10.25 13.20 -4.84
N ARG A 209 10.55 14.25 -5.59
CA ARG A 209 11.86 14.94 -5.46
C ARG A 209 12.06 15.56 -4.08
N SER A 210 11.03 16.13 -3.49
CA SER A 210 11.07 16.67 -2.13
C SER A 210 11.32 15.57 -1.10
N LEU A 211 10.66 14.41 -1.24
CA LEU A 211 10.90 13.25 -0.40
C LEU A 211 12.37 12.78 -0.51
N ILE A 212 12.89 12.61 -1.72
CA ILE A 212 14.28 12.20 -1.96
C ILE A 212 15.27 13.19 -1.33
N ALA A 213 15.02 14.48 -1.47
CA ALA A 213 15.85 15.52 -0.85
C ALA A 213 15.81 15.45 0.68
N ALA A 214 14.62 15.26 1.26
CA ALA A 214 14.44 15.14 2.70
C ALA A 214 15.10 13.88 3.28
N ILE A 215 15.03 12.76 2.56
CA ILE A 215 15.76 11.52 2.91
C ILE A 215 17.27 11.77 2.98
N ARG A 216 17.84 12.41 1.97
CA ARG A 216 19.26 12.74 1.94
C ARG A 216 19.68 13.65 3.12
N VAL A 217 18.84 14.60 3.50
CA VAL A 217 19.08 15.46 4.68
C VAL A 217 19.03 14.66 5.98
N ARG A 218 18.07 13.74 6.10
CA ARG A 218 17.96 12.84 7.26
C ARG A 218 19.21 11.98 7.42
N GLU A 219 19.69 11.36 6.36
CA GLU A 219 20.91 10.54 6.36
C GLU A 219 22.14 11.34 6.80
N LYS A 220 22.32 12.54 6.25
CA LYS A 220 23.43 13.41 6.65
C LYS A 220 23.38 13.82 8.13
N LYS A 221 22.16 13.97 8.70
CA LYS A 221 22.00 14.28 10.14
C LYS A 221 22.29 13.05 11.00
N GLN A 222 21.95 11.86 10.57
CA GLN A 222 22.24 10.62 11.30
C GLN A 222 23.75 10.33 11.32
N THR A 223 24.44 10.55 10.21
CA THR A 223 25.91 10.40 10.13
C THR A 223 26.67 11.42 10.97
N LYS A 224 26.09 12.61 11.22
CA LYS A 224 26.71 13.66 12.03
C LYS A 224 26.40 13.59 13.53
N ARG A 225 25.62 12.62 13.99
CA ARG A 225 25.43 12.36 15.41
C ARG A 225 26.61 11.58 16.00
N THR A 226 27.79 12.14 15.95
CA THR A 226 28.79 11.86 16.95
C THR A 226 28.23 12.48 18.24
N ILE A 227 27.85 11.65 19.18
CA ILE A 227 27.41 12.06 20.51
C ILE A 227 28.60 12.76 21.16
N VAL A 228 28.65 14.07 21.06
CA VAL A 228 29.44 14.87 21.99
C VAL A 228 28.59 14.88 23.27
N PRO A 229 29.07 14.33 24.39
CA PRO A 229 28.33 14.42 25.65
C PRO A 229 28.16 15.91 25.96
N ALA A 230 26.93 16.38 25.84
CA ALA A 230 26.59 17.73 26.27
C ALA A 230 26.80 17.79 27.79
N SER A 231 27.75 18.61 28.24
CA SER A 231 27.84 18.94 29.64
C SER A 231 26.51 19.59 30.07
N TYR A 232 25.97 19.11 31.18
CA TYR A 232 24.60 19.37 31.65
C TYR A 232 24.30 20.85 32.07
N GLU A 233 25.15 21.79 31.78
CA GLU A 233 24.99 23.19 32.27
C GLU A 233 24.11 24.09 31.38
N ARG A 234 23.46 23.57 30.33
CA ARG A 234 22.74 24.44 29.35
C ARG A 234 21.23 24.21 29.20
N VAL A 235 20.59 23.45 30.06
CA VAL A 235 19.16 23.18 29.90
C VAL A 235 18.26 24.26 30.57
N VAL A 236 18.81 25.19 31.32
CA VAL A 236 18.01 26.18 32.10
C VAL A 236 17.61 27.40 31.27
N PHE A 237 18.22 27.66 30.13
CA PHE A 237 18.01 28.92 29.38
C PHE A 237 16.79 28.95 28.43
N CYS A 238 16.19 27.82 28.09
CA CYS A 238 15.03 27.81 27.18
C CYS A 238 13.67 27.98 27.88
N LEU A 239 13.61 27.81 29.18
CA LEU A 239 12.34 27.91 29.93
C LEU A 239 12.06 29.31 30.50
N LEU A 240 13.08 30.15 30.56
CA LEU A 240 12.92 31.54 31.07
C LEU A 240 12.50 32.58 30.02
N TYR A 241 12.57 32.22 28.73
CA TYR A 241 12.22 33.14 27.63
C TYR A 241 10.76 33.11 27.21
N THR A 242 9.97 32.20 27.75
CA THR A 242 8.53 32.06 27.42
C THR A 242 7.60 32.64 28.47
N SER A 243 8.11 33.10 29.64
CA SER A 243 7.26 33.67 30.69
C SER A 243 7.16 35.20 30.64
N ASP A 244 8.09 35.88 29.96
CA ASP A 244 8.08 37.36 29.96
C ASP A 244 7.41 37.99 28.73
N ALA A 245 6.92 37.20 27.79
CA ALA A 245 6.23 37.68 26.58
C ALA A 245 4.70 37.73 26.69
N ALA A 246 4.14 37.41 27.85
CA ALA A 246 2.69 37.37 28.06
C ALA A 246 2.14 38.51 28.96
N ASP A 247 3.00 39.43 29.45
CA ASP A 247 2.60 40.51 30.40
C ASP A 247 2.90 41.92 29.87
N GLU A 248 2.97 42.15 28.54
CA GLU A 248 2.86 43.48 27.94
C GLU A 248 1.70 43.59 26.94
#